data_fc1da4480adea856f55031561007b2ba
#
_entry.id   fc1da4480adea856f55031561007b2ba
#
_cell.length_a   1.000
_cell.length_b   1.000
_cell.length_c   1.000
_cell.angle_alpha   90.00
_cell.angle_beta   90.00
_cell.angle_gamma   90.00
#
_symmetry.space_group_name_H-M   'P 1'
#
loop_
_entity.id
_entity.type
_entity.pdbx_description
1 polymer ?
#
loop_
_entity_poly.entity_id
_entity_poly.type
_entity_poly.pdbx_seq_one_letter_code
_entity_poly.pdbx_strand_id
1 'polypeptide(L)'
;MRVAVLGARGYIGKHIVKYLIDHYDAKADEYDIIDAIESNYKKVDLTDKKSLEILNLDVDYIFNLAGLTGTYAGFDAYEKYNQVNEISLLNLLDAIRKSDYRPKIIFPSTRLVYKGVDKPLKETDEKECKTIYAANKLACEGILQAYKYSFDIPYTIFRICVPYGNLLSNDYSFGTVGFFIKQAKTGKDITLYGGGTIKRTFTHMEDLCYQIIEGAIKTESNGETYNVGGETLSLHDAAQIIAAKYHVRVKAVNWPEKDLRIESDHTYFDDTKIQSLLNLKPYKRLIEFSKDL
;
A
#
# COMPACT_ATOMS: atom_id res chain seq x y z
N MET A 1 7.67 19.08 -10.88
CA MET A 1 6.56 18.20 -10.47
C MET A 1 6.04 18.68 -9.11
N ARG A 2 4.77 19.08 -9.07
CA ARG A 2 4.08 19.52 -7.85
C ARG A 2 3.27 18.34 -7.30
N VAL A 3 3.40 18.05 -6.04
CA VAL A 3 2.87 16.81 -5.45
C VAL A 3 2.21 17.10 -4.11
N ALA A 4 1.06 16.49 -3.86
CA ALA A 4 0.45 16.39 -2.53
C ALA A 4 0.46 14.92 -2.06
N VAL A 5 0.82 14.69 -0.81
CA VAL A 5 0.83 13.36 -0.18
C VAL A 5 -0.12 13.36 1.00
N LEU A 6 -1.25 12.67 0.86
CA LEU A 6 -2.26 12.47 1.92
C LEU A 6 -1.93 11.18 2.66
N GLY A 7 -1.87 11.19 3.98
CA GLY A 7 -1.34 10.10 4.77
C GLY A 7 0.21 10.09 4.81
N ALA A 8 0.81 11.26 4.73
CA ALA A 8 2.26 11.46 4.64
C ALA A 8 3.04 10.90 5.83
N ARG A 9 2.41 10.73 6.99
CA ARG A 9 3.02 10.16 8.22
C ARG A 9 2.81 8.65 8.35
N GLY A 10 2.04 8.04 7.45
CA GLY A 10 1.90 6.59 7.34
C GLY A 10 3.17 5.89 6.84
N TYR A 11 3.20 4.55 6.92
CA TYR A 11 4.38 3.78 6.52
C TYR A 11 4.78 4.05 5.06
N ILE A 12 3.86 3.89 4.10
CA ILE A 12 4.15 4.14 2.68
C ILE A 12 4.36 5.64 2.44
N GLY A 13 3.54 6.51 3.07
CA GLY A 13 3.59 7.96 2.89
C GLY A 13 4.97 8.56 3.15
N LYS A 14 5.56 8.23 4.29
CA LYS A 14 6.93 8.69 4.65
C LYS A 14 7.98 8.29 3.62
N HIS A 15 7.87 7.09 3.08
CA HIS A 15 8.82 6.59 2.08
C HIS A 15 8.62 7.22 0.70
N ILE A 16 7.38 7.47 0.29
CA ILE A 16 7.07 8.22 -0.93
C ILE A 16 7.63 9.64 -0.83
N VAL A 17 7.39 10.35 0.30
CA VAL A 17 7.94 11.69 0.52
C VAL A 17 9.47 11.67 0.44
N LYS A 18 10.12 10.76 1.18
CA LYS A 18 11.57 10.63 1.13
C LYS A 18 12.10 10.33 -0.28
N TYR A 19 11.48 9.40 -0.97
CA TYR A 19 11.88 9.02 -2.33
C TYR A 19 11.74 10.20 -3.31
N LEU A 20 10.66 10.98 -3.21
CA LEU A 20 10.44 12.18 -4.01
C LEU A 20 11.53 13.23 -3.77
N ILE A 21 11.93 13.45 -2.52
CA ILE A 21 13.02 14.37 -2.17
C ILE A 21 14.35 13.88 -2.74
N ASP A 22 14.69 12.60 -2.51
CA ASP A 22 15.99 12.04 -2.86
C ASP A 22 16.23 11.93 -4.38
N HIS A 23 15.18 11.69 -5.17
CA HIS A 23 15.32 11.33 -6.59
C HIS A 23 14.74 12.38 -7.56
N TYR A 24 13.88 13.29 -7.09
CA TYR A 24 13.21 14.27 -7.97
C TYR A 24 13.39 15.73 -7.54
N ASP A 25 14.13 15.97 -6.44
CA ASP A 25 14.21 17.32 -5.82
C ASP A 25 12.81 17.97 -5.68
N ALA A 26 11.80 17.16 -5.42
CA ALA A 26 10.41 17.58 -5.38
C ALA A 26 10.03 18.03 -3.96
N LYS A 27 9.39 19.18 -3.85
CA LYS A 27 8.68 19.57 -2.62
C LYS A 27 7.28 18.99 -2.68
N ALA A 28 6.99 18.07 -1.75
CA ALA A 28 5.65 17.56 -1.55
C ALA A 28 4.92 18.39 -0.50
N ASP A 29 3.68 18.81 -0.78
CA ASP A 29 2.76 19.24 0.26
C ASP A 29 2.32 18.01 1.05
N GLU A 30 2.63 17.95 2.34
CA GLU A 30 2.38 16.82 3.20
C GLU A 30 1.12 17.03 4.05
N TYR A 31 0.23 16.03 4.07
CA TYR A 31 -1.03 16.07 4.81
C TYR A 31 -1.24 14.78 5.59
N ASP A 32 -1.66 14.90 6.85
CA ASP A 32 -2.06 13.77 7.68
C ASP A 32 -3.00 14.25 8.80
N ILE A 33 -3.59 13.31 9.56
CA ILE A 33 -4.48 13.62 10.68
C ILE A 33 -3.73 13.90 11.99
N ILE A 34 -2.45 13.53 12.09
CA ILE A 34 -1.64 13.73 13.29
C ILE A 34 -1.03 15.13 13.35
N ASP A 35 -0.65 15.59 14.54
CA ASP A 35 0.06 16.87 14.68
C ASP A 35 1.54 16.73 14.29
N ALA A 36 2.06 17.69 13.53
CA ALA A 36 3.47 17.83 13.17
C ALA A 36 3.82 19.31 12.92
N ILE A 37 5.10 19.65 12.99
CA ILE A 37 5.58 21.05 13.03
C ILE A 37 6.36 21.47 11.75
N GLU A 38 6.55 20.58 10.80
CA GLU A 38 7.31 20.86 9.58
C GLU A 38 6.57 21.86 8.67
N SER A 39 7.33 22.74 8.01
CA SER A 39 6.77 23.89 7.25
C SER A 39 5.93 23.51 6.03
N ASN A 40 6.15 22.32 5.46
CA ASN A 40 5.42 21.80 4.31
C ASN A 40 4.29 20.83 4.71
N TYR A 41 4.05 20.69 6.03
CA TYR A 41 3.02 19.82 6.58
C TYR A 41 1.79 20.62 7.03
N LYS A 42 0.61 20.06 6.75
CA LYS A 42 -0.67 20.57 7.27
C LYS A 42 -1.51 19.42 7.80
N LYS A 43 -2.10 19.62 8.99
CA LYS A 43 -3.06 18.65 9.54
C LYS A 43 -4.37 18.72 8.79
N VAL A 44 -4.83 17.58 8.25
CA VAL A 44 -6.07 17.46 7.51
C VAL A 44 -6.80 16.18 7.90
N ASP A 45 -8.08 16.30 8.23
CA ASP A 45 -9.00 15.19 8.33
C ASP A 45 -9.82 15.09 7.04
N LEU A 46 -9.53 14.08 6.21
CA LEU A 46 -10.25 13.88 4.93
C LEU A 46 -11.72 13.48 5.12
N THR A 47 -12.15 13.12 6.32
CA THR A 47 -13.54 12.81 6.62
C THR A 47 -14.36 14.09 6.87
N ASP A 48 -13.71 15.20 7.20
CA ASP A 48 -14.34 16.51 7.38
C ASP A 48 -14.14 17.38 6.12
N LYS A 49 -15.24 17.69 5.42
CA LYS A 49 -15.21 18.51 4.19
C LYS A 49 -14.59 19.90 4.41
N LYS A 50 -14.76 20.51 5.58
CA LYS A 50 -14.17 21.83 5.88
C LYS A 50 -12.65 21.73 6.01
N SER A 51 -12.16 20.63 6.57
CA SER A 51 -10.73 20.37 6.67
C SER A 51 -10.04 20.31 5.30
N LEU A 52 -10.78 19.92 4.24
CA LEU A 52 -10.22 19.84 2.88
C LEU A 52 -9.97 21.21 2.23
N GLU A 53 -10.55 22.31 2.74
CA GLU A 53 -10.36 23.64 2.16
C GLU A 53 -8.88 24.10 2.20
N ILE A 54 -8.05 23.50 3.05
CA ILE A 54 -6.61 23.81 3.14
C ILE A 54 -5.75 22.99 2.17
N LEU A 55 -6.34 22.00 1.46
CA LEU A 55 -5.61 21.21 0.47
C LEU A 55 -5.22 22.09 -0.73
N ASN A 56 -3.97 22.00 -1.11
CA ASN A 56 -3.53 22.53 -2.39
C ASN A 56 -3.90 21.56 -3.50
N LEU A 57 -4.88 21.92 -4.33
CA LEU A 57 -5.30 21.12 -5.49
C LEU A 57 -4.57 21.52 -6.78
N ASP A 58 -3.79 22.64 -6.77
CA ASP A 58 -2.93 23.07 -7.88
C ASP A 58 -1.62 22.27 -7.89
N VAL A 59 -1.76 20.96 -8.03
CA VAL A 59 -0.66 19.99 -8.10
C VAL A 59 -0.85 19.06 -9.29
N ASP A 60 0.25 18.43 -9.71
CA ASP A 60 0.20 17.48 -10.83
C ASP A 60 -0.31 16.11 -10.36
N TYR A 61 0.04 15.71 -9.12
CA TYR A 61 -0.27 14.40 -8.54
C TYR A 61 -0.72 14.53 -7.08
N ILE A 62 -1.74 13.74 -6.72
CA ILE A 62 -2.14 13.52 -5.33
C ILE A 62 -1.94 12.04 -4.99
N PHE A 63 -0.97 11.73 -4.13
CA PHE A 63 -0.79 10.40 -3.57
C PHE A 63 -1.75 10.24 -2.39
N ASN A 64 -2.88 9.58 -2.61
CA ASN A 64 -3.88 9.35 -1.56
C ASN A 64 -3.57 8.05 -0.80
N LEU A 65 -2.63 8.16 0.15
CA LEU A 65 -2.14 7.06 0.99
C LEU A 65 -2.84 7.00 2.35
N ALA A 66 -3.74 7.96 2.62
CA ALA A 66 -4.55 7.97 3.83
C ALA A 66 -5.53 6.78 3.83
N GLY A 67 -5.64 6.11 4.95
CA GLY A 67 -6.56 4.99 5.10
C GLY A 67 -6.26 4.11 6.31
N LEU A 68 -7.30 3.44 6.79
CA LEU A 68 -7.18 2.38 7.79
C LEU A 68 -6.90 1.05 7.11
N THR A 69 -6.00 0.27 7.70
CA THR A 69 -5.63 -1.06 7.25
C THR A 69 -5.95 -2.10 8.33
N GLY A 70 -5.98 -3.35 7.95
CA GLY A 70 -6.23 -4.47 8.88
C GLY A 70 -7.27 -5.42 8.32
N THR A 71 -7.22 -6.67 8.76
CA THR A 71 -8.13 -7.71 8.26
C THR A 71 -9.37 -7.81 9.12
N TYR A 72 -9.23 -8.16 10.40
CA TYR A 72 -10.38 -8.40 11.27
C TYR A 72 -10.96 -7.12 11.89
N ALA A 73 -10.11 -6.16 12.23
CA ALA A 73 -10.52 -4.92 12.92
C ALA A 73 -11.61 -4.11 12.18
N GLY A 74 -11.72 -4.28 10.86
CA GLY A 74 -12.78 -3.64 10.07
C GLY A 74 -14.19 -4.11 10.42
N PHE A 75 -14.37 -5.34 10.90
CA PHE A 75 -15.68 -5.83 11.34
C PHE A 75 -16.12 -5.17 12.65
N ASP A 76 -15.18 -4.93 13.56
CA ASP A 76 -15.46 -4.31 14.87
C ASP A 76 -15.65 -2.79 14.76
N ALA A 77 -15.14 -2.17 13.68
CA ALA A 77 -15.13 -0.71 13.49
C ALA A 77 -15.53 -0.31 12.06
N TYR A 78 -16.49 -1.01 11.45
CA TYR A 78 -16.84 -0.84 10.03
C TYR A 78 -17.25 0.59 9.66
N GLU A 79 -17.95 1.30 10.54
CA GLU A 79 -18.31 2.70 10.30
C GLU A 79 -17.08 3.58 10.11
N LYS A 80 -16.08 3.41 10.99
CA LYS A 80 -14.82 4.15 10.91
C LYS A 80 -14.04 3.78 9.64
N TYR A 81 -14.04 2.49 9.25
CA TYR A 81 -13.40 2.05 8.01
C TYR A 81 -14.06 2.67 6.79
N ASN A 82 -15.40 2.69 6.72
CA ASN A 82 -16.13 3.33 5.62
C ASN A 82 -15.85 4.84 5.58
N GLN A 83 -15.90 5.53 6.73
CA GLN A 83 -15.60 6.97 6.80
C GLN A 83 -14.18 7.28 6.31
N VAL A 84 -13.17 6.56 6.82
CA VAL A 84 -11.76 6.88 6.54
C VAL A 84 -11.33 6.36 5.16
N ASN A 85 -11.84 5.23 4.68
CA ASN A 85 -11.38 4.66 3.40
C ASN A 85 -12.23 5.10 2.21
N GLU A 86 -13.56 5.20 2.33
CA GLU A 86 -14.46 5.50 1.19
C GLU A 86 -14.93 6.95 1.20
N ILE A 87 -15.51 7.42 2.32
CA ILE A 87 -16.07 8.78 2.38
C ILE A 87 -14.97 9.83 2.23
N SER A 88 -13.78 9.60 2.80
CA SER A 88 -12.64 10.50 2.62
C SER A 88 -12.24 10.65 1.14
N LEU A 89 -12.21 9.54 0.38
CA LEU A 89 -11.94 9.58 -1.06
C LEU A 89 -13.04 10.32 -1.81
N LEU A 90 -14.30 10.07 -1.49
CA LEU A 90 -15.44 10.79 -2.09
C LEU A 90 -15.38 12.30 -1.80
N ASN A 91 -15.02 12.69 -0.58
CA ASN A 91 -14.84 14.10 -0.22
C ASN A 91 -13.72 14.76 -1.04
N LEU A 92 -12.57 14.07 -1.18
CA LEU A 92 -11.44 14.55 -1.99
C LEU A 92 -11.86 14.72 -3.46
N LEU A 93 -12.49 13.70 -4.05
CA LEU A 93 -12.93 13.73 -5.45
C LEU A 93 -14.03 14.79 -5.68
N ASP A 94 -14.92 15.01 -4.70
CA ASP A 94 -15.92 16.08 -4.75
C ASP A 94 -15.28 17.47 -4.71
N ALA A 95 -14.23 17.67 -3.90
CA ALA A 95 -13.45 18.90 -3.88
C ALA A 95 -12.75 19.15 -5.24
N ILE A 96 -12.12 18.12 -5.80
CA ILE A 96 -11.43 18.21 -7.10
C ILE A 96 -12.41 18.53 -8.22
N ARG A 97 -13.56 17.85 -8.32
CA ARG A 97 -14.55 18.09 -9.40
C ARG A 97 -15.13 19.49 -9.37
N LYS A 98 -15.17 20.14 -8.19
CA LYS A 98 -15.66 21.51 -8.00
C LYS A 98 -14.59 22.58 -8.23
N SER A 99 -13.33 22.19 -8.32
CA SER A 99 -12.20 23.08 -8.61
C SER A 99 -11.91 23.13 -10.11
N ASP A 100 -11.03 24.06 -10.51
CA ASP A 100 -10.50 24.17 -11.87
C ASP A 100 -9.31 23.22 -12.14
N TYR A 101 -8.85 22.51 -11.10
CA TYR A 101 -7.69 21.64 -11.16
C TYR A 101 -8.08 20.18 -11.40
N ARG A 102 -7.21 19.43 -12.07
CA ARG A 102 -7.40 18.00 -12.37
C ARG A 102 -6.14 17.21 -12.05
N PRO A 103 -5.69 17.21 -10.78
CA PRO A 103 -4.53 16.40 -10.38
C PRO A 103 -4.81 14.92 -10.62
N LYS A 104 -3.77 14.17 -10.99
CA LYS A 104 -3.87 12.71 -11.09
C LYS A 104 -3.85 12.06 -9.72
N ILE A 105 -4.86 11.26 -9.42
CA ILE A 105 -4.97 10.54 -8.14
C ILE A 105 -4.18 9.24 -8.20
N ILE A 106 -3.22 9.06 -7.29
CA ILE A 106 -2.44 7.84 -7.12
C ILE A 106 -2.99 7.11 -5.90
N PHE A 107 -3.55 5.93 -6.14
CA PHE A 107 -4.31 5.20 -5.12
C PHE A 107 -3.69 3.82 -4.83
N PRO A 108 -3.25 3.56 -3.58
CA PRO A 108 -2.81 2.24 -3.15
C PRO A 108 -4.03 1.37 -2.85
N SER A 109 -4.21 0.33 -3.63
CA SER A 109 -5.13 -0.76 -3.37
C SER A 109 -4.37 -1.95 -2.76
N THR A 110 -4.96 -3.13 -2.73
CA THR A 110 -4.44 -4.26 -1.96
C THR A 110 -4.62 -5.59 -2.68
N ARG A 111 -3.75 -6.57 -2.37
CA ARG A 111 -3.92 -7.96 -2.76
C ARG A 111 -5.23 -8.58 -2.26
N LEU A 112 -5.77 -8.06 -1.15
CA LEU A 112 -6.96 -8.61 -0.50
C LEU A 112 -8.25 -8.45 -1.30
N VAL A 113 -8.22 -7.71 -2.42
CA VAL A 113 -9.36 -7.65 -3.35
C VAL A 113 -9.49 -8.92 -4.20
N TYR A 114 -8.43 -9.73 -4.30
CA TYR A 114 -8.43 -10.93 -5.13
C TYR A 114 -8.97 -12.16 -4.40
N LYS A 115 -9.60 -13.03 -5.18
CA LYS A 115 -9.76 -14.43 -4.81
C LYS A 115 -8.42 -15.14 -4.91
N GLY A 116 -7.95 -15.69 -3.79
CA GLY A 116 -6.67 -16.36 -3.70
C GLY A 116 -6.67 -17.68 -4.47
N VAL A 117 -5.63 -17.91 -5.27
CA VAL A 117 -5.39 -19.16 -6.01
C VAL A 117 -3.89 -19.37 -6.17
N ASP A 118 -3.42 -20.62 -6.28
CA ASP A 118 -1.98 -20.91 -6.46
C ASP A 118 -1.54 -20.71 -7.92
N LYS A 119 -1.67 -19.48 -8.40
CA LYS A 119 -1.10 -18.99 -9.65
C LYS A 119 -0.76 -17.52 -9.52
N PRO A 120 0.16 -16.96 -10.35
CA PRO A 120 0.36 -15.51 -10.41
C PRO A 120 -0.95 -14.80 -10.82
N LEU A 121 -1.39 -13.82 -10.02
CA LEU A 121 -2.65 -13.10 -10.22
C LEU A 121 -2.45 -11.89 -11.13
N LYS A 122 -3.26 -11.81 -12.17
CA LYS A 122 -3.36 -10.65 -13.07
C LYS A 122 -4.40 -9.66 -12.56
N GLU A 123 -4.31 -8.40 -13.02
CA GLU A 123 -5.26 -7.35 -12.64
C GLU A 123 -6.72 -7.68 -13.00
N THR A 124 -6.92 -8.51 -14.00
CA THR A 124 -8.24 -8.95 -14.47
C THR A 124 -8.80 -10.17 -13.73
N ASP A 125 -7.99 -10.87 -12.93
CA ASP A 125 -8.44 -12.08 -12.21
C ASP A 125 -9.58 -11.78 -11.22
N GLU A 126 -10.30 -12.84 -10.84
CA GLU A 126 -11.50 -12.79 -10.00
C GLU A 126 -11.25 -12.08 -8.65
N LYS A 127 -12.24 -11.29 -8.23
CA LYS A 127 -12.22 -10.56 -6.96
C LYS A 127 -13.09 -11.27 -5.93
N GLU A 128 -12.57 -11.37 -4.69
CA GLU A 128 -13.28 -11.91 -3.54
C GLU A 128 -12.87 -11.13 -2.29
N CYS A 129 -13.76 -10.29 -1.79
CA CYS A 129 -13.50 -9.50 -0.60
C CYS A 129 -13.92 -10.26 0.65
N LYS A 130 -12.96 -10.80 1.41
CA LYS A 130 -13.20 -11.49 2.69
C LYS A 130 -13.14 -10.58 3.92
N THR A 131 -12.87 -9.30 3.74
CA THR A 131 -12.76 -8.32 4.84
C THR A 131 -13.40 -6.99 4.45
N ILE A 132 -13.85 -6.21 5.45
CA ILE A 132 -14.36 -4.84 5.22
C ILE A 132 -13.30 -3.97 4.53
N TYR A 133 -12.04 -4.08 4.95
CA TYR A 133 -10.93 -3.36 4.32
C TYR A 133 -10.80 -3.67 2.82
N ALA A 134 -10.89 -4.95 2.44
CA ALA A 134 -10.83 -5.35 1.03
C ALA A 134 -12.02 -4.80 0.23
N ALA A 135 -13.24 -4.87 0.81
CA ALA A 135 -14.45 -4.32 0.21
C ALA A 135 -14.33 -2.81 0.00
N ASN A 136 -13.87 -2.05 1.02
CA ASN A 136 -13.62 -0.61 0.88
C ASN A 136 -12.62 -0.30 -0.24
N LYS A 137 -11.49 -1.04 -0.31
CA LYS A 137 -10.50 -0.80 -1.35
C LYS A 137 -11.05 -1.08 -2.75
N LEU A 138 -11.81 -2.15 -2.92
CA LEU A 138 -12.44 -2.46 -4.21
C LEU A 138 -13.53 -1.43 -4.58
N ALA A 139 -14.33 -0.97 -3.61
CA ALA A 139 -15.29 0.12 -3.79
C ALA A 139 -14.58 1.41 -4.24
N CYS A 140 -13.44 1.76 -3.63
CA CYS A 140 -12.64 2.92 -4.02
C CYS A 140 -12.10 2.81 -5.46
N GLU A 141 -11.70 1.61 -5.92
CA GLU A 141 -11.31 1.40 -7.32
C GLU A 141 -12.46 1.75 -8.27
N GLY A 142 -13.69 1.30 -7.96
CA GLY A 142 -14.90 1.63 -8.73
C GLY A 142 -15.28 3.12 -8.66
N ILE A 143 -15.13 3.75 -7.50
CA ILE A 143 -15.38 5.19 -7.31
C ILE A 143 -14.43 6.02 -8.19
N LEU A 144 -13.13 5.71 -8.21
CA LEU A 144 -12.16 6.39 -9.07
C LEU A 144 -12.53 6.27 -10.56
N GLN A 145 -12.93 5.07 -10.98
CA GLN A 145 -13.37 4.82 -12.35
C GLN A 145 -14.62 5.66 -12.69
N ALA A 146 -15.61 5.74 -11.80
CA ALA A 146 -16.81 6.54 -12.01
C ALA A 146 -16.50 8.04 -12.13
N TYR A 147 -15.59 8.57 -11.30
CA TYR A 147 -15.18 9.97 -11.38
C TYR A 147 -14.32 10.28 -12.62
N LYS A 148 -13.53 9.32 -13.10
CA LYS A 148 -12.83 9.45 -14.39
C LYS A 148 -13.83 9.58 -15.55
N TYR A 149 -14.85 8.72 -15.60
CA TYR A 149 -15.86 8.76 -16.67
C TYR A 149 -16.74 10.01 -16.62
N SER A 150 -17.13 10.45 -15.41
CA SER A 150 -18.10 11.53 -15.26
C SER A 150 -17.47 12.93 -15.22
N PHE A 151 -16.24 13.06 -14.76
CA PHE A 151 -15.59 14.35 -14.48
C PHE A 151 -14.16 14.46 -15.03
N ASP A 152 -13.72 13.44 -15.74
CA ASP A 152 -12.38 13.35 -16.34
C ASP A 152 -11.22 13.51 -15.33
N ILE A 153 -11.45 13.09 -14.06
CA ILE A 153 -10.42 13.08 -13.02
C ILE A 153 -9.48 11.92 -13.27
N PRO A 154 -8.19 12.15 -13.59
CA PRO A 154 -7.24 11.09 -13.90
C PRO A 154 -6.84 10.33 -12.63
N TYR A 155 -6.58 9.02 -12.76
CA TYR A 155 -6.10 8.19 -11.66
C TYR A 155 -5.18 7.07 -12.13
N THR A 156 -4.40 6.53 -11.20
CA THR A 156 -3.74 5.23 -11.33
C THR A 156 -3.86 4.46 -10.03
N ILE A 157 -4.23 3.18 -10.11
CA ILE A 157 -4.35 2.28 -8.97
C ILE A 157 -3.16 1.32 -8.93
N PHE A 158 -2.54 1.19 -7.75
CA PHE A 158 -1.48 0.23 -7.50
C PHE A 158 -1.92 -0.76 -6.42
N ARG A 159 -2.13 -2.03 -6.79
CA ARG A 159 -2.42 -3.11 -5.84
C ARG A 159 -1.13 -3.59 -5.21
N ILE A 160 -1.02 -3.46 -3.91
CA ILE A 160 0.16 -3.79 -3.12
C ILE A 160 -0.07 -5.11 -2.38
N CYS A 161 0.96 -5.99 -2.35
CA CYS A 161 0.88 -7.25 -1.63
C CYS A 161 1.52 -7.13 -0.23
N VAL A 162 2.81 -7.43 -0.08
CA VAL A 162 3.53 -7.34 1.20
C VAL A 162 4.71 -6.40 1.04
N PRO A 163 4.54 -5.11 1.37
CA PRO A 163 5.65 -4.17 1.37
C PRO A 163 6.57 -4.43 2.56
N TYR A 164 7.89 -4.28 2.37
CA TYR A 164 8.88 -4.43 3.43
C TYR A 164 10.07 -3.49 3.25
N GLY A 165 10.86 -3.34 4.30
CA GLY A 165 12.06 -2.51 4.29
C GLY A 165 11.83 -1.09 4.80
N ASN A 166 12.91 -0.33 4.92
CA ASN A 166 12.89 1.01 5.47
C ASN A 166 13.96 1.90 4.79
N LEU A 167 13.53 3.02 4.21
CA LEU A 167 14.42 4.04 3.65
C LEU A 167 14.77 5.15 4.65
N LEU A 168 14.22 5.06 5.86
CA LEU A 168 14.41 6.01 6.94
C LEU A 168 15.42 5.45 7.96
N SER A 169 16.11 6.32 8.66
CA SER A 169 17.09 5.94 9.68
C SER A 169 16.48 5.57 11.04
N ASN A 170 15.28 5.00 11.04
CA ASN A 170 14.56 4.61 12.25
C ASN A 170 14.23 3.10 12.25
N ASP A 171 13.82 2.59 13.40
CA ASP A 171 13.44 1.18 13.53
C ASP A 171 12.28 0.80 12.62
N TYR A 172 12.45 -0.34 11.94
CA TYR A 172 11.43 -0.92 11.07
C TYR A 172 10.64 -1.99 11.81
N SER A 173 9.33 -1.80 11.89
CA SER A 173 8.42 -2.75 12.57
C SER A 173 7.07 -2.94 11.88
N PHE A 174 6.92 -2.49 10.63
CA PHE A 174 5.63 -2.51 9.94
C PHE A 174 5.41 -3.81 9.14
N GLY A 175 4.14 -4.27 9.12
CA GLY A 175 3.70 -5.38 8.27
C GLY A 175 4.27 -6.75 8.67
N THR A 176 4.12 -7.72 7.78
CA THR A 176 4.49 -9.13 8.02
C THR A 176 5.99 -9.29 8.30
N VAL A 177 6.84 -8.69 7.47
CA VAL A 177 8.31 -8.78 7.66
C VAL A 177 8.76 -8.04 8.90
N GLY A 178 8.17 -6.87 9.19
CA GLY A 178 8.44 -6.13 10.42
C GLY A 178 8.05 -6.91 11.67
N PHE A 179 6.93 -7.64 11.62
CA PHE A 179 6.55 -8.55 12.71
C PHE A 179 7.59 -9.67 12.91
N PHE A 180 8.07 -10.31 11.82
CA PHE A 180 9.11 -11.35 11.90
C PHE A 180 10.39 -10.79 12.53
N ILE A 181 10.85 -9.62 12.07
CA ILE A 181 12.04 -8.95 12.61
C ILE A 181 11.86 -8.65 14.10
N LYS A 182 10.72 -8.11 14.51
CA LYS A 182 10.44 -7.77 15.91
C LYS A 182 10.48 -9.02 16.81
N GLN A 183 9.89 -10.14 16.38
CA GLN A 183 9.94 -11.38 17.13
C GLN A 183 11.40 -11.88 17.24
N ALA A 184 12.10 -11.94 16.12
CA ALA A 184 13.46 -12.46 16.06
C ALA A 184 14.46 -11.60 16.87
N LYS A 185 14.38 -10.26 16.77
CA LYS A 185 15.23 -9.32 17.58
C LYS A 185 15.07 -9.53 19.09
N THR A 186 13.90 -9.99 19.54
CA THR A 186 13.66 -10.27 20.96
C THR A 186 14.01 -11.73 21.36
N GLY A 187 14.67 -12.50 20.49
CA GLY A 187 15.04 -13.88 20.72
C GLY A 187 13.86 -14.87 20.71
N LYS A 188 12.69 -14.43 20.23
CA LYS A 188 11.49 -15.26 20.15
C LYS A 188 11.42 -15.97 18.81
N ASP A 189 10.95 -17.24 18.84
CA ASP A 189 10.65 -17.98 17.62
C ASP A 189 9.55 -17.28 16.81
N ILE A 190 9.66 -17.32 15.47
CA ILE A 190 8.62 -16.79 14.57
C ILE A 190 7.54 -17.85 14.42
N THR A 191 6.31 -17.52 14.77
CA THR A 191 5.16 -18.42 14.65
C THR A 191 4.35 -18.13 13.40
N LEU A 192 3.98 -19.18 12.66
CA LEU A 192 3.19 -19.10 11.43
C LEU A 192 1.96 -19.99 11.52
N TYR A 193 0.80 -19.44 11.26
CA TYR A 193 -0.42 -20.21 11.12
C TYR A 193 -0.33 -21.17 9.92
N GLY A 194 -0.76 -22.43 10.13
CA GLY A 194 -0.74 -23.45 9.09
C GLY A 194 0.64 -23.72 8.47
N GLY A 195 1.73 -23.37 9.18
CA GLY A 195 3.10 -23.54 8.68
C GLY A 195 3.54 -22.50 7.63
N GLY A 196 2.67 -21.55 7.24
CA GLY A 196 3.04 -20.45 6.36
C GLY A 196 3.30 -20.84 4.90
N THR A 197 2.66 -21.87 4.37
CA THR A 197 2.86 -22.35 2.98
C THR A 197 2.30 -21.42 1.91
N ILE A 198 1.42 -20.51 2.30
CA ILE A 198 0.78 -19.56 1.38
C ILE A 198 1.80 -18.55 0.80
N LYS A 199 1.71 -18.34 -0.51
CA LYS A 199 2.63 -17.46 -1.25
C LYS A 199 2.11 -16.02 -1.33
N ARG A 200 3.06 -15.07 -1.32
CA ARG A 200 2.84 -13.63 -1.44
C ARG A 200 3.92 -13.00 -2.33
N THR A 201 3.61 -11.86 -2.90
CA THR A 201 4.63 -10.99 -3.52
C THR A 201 5.18 -10.06 -2.44
N PHE A 202 6.47 -10.14 -2.17
CA PHE A 202 7.20 -9.27 -1.25
C PHE A 202 7.90 -8.17 -2.04
N THR A 203 7.57 -6.91 -1.74
CA THR A 203 8.13 -5.76 -2.46
C THR A 203 8.95 -4.90 -1.50
N HIS A 204 10.24 -4.75 -1.79
CA HIS A 204 11.09 -3.83 -1.02
C HIS A 204 10.59 -2.39 -1.19
N MET A 205 10.67 -1.60 -0.13
CA MET A 205 10.11 -0.23 -0.11
C MET A 205 10.69 0.68 -1.20
N GLU A 206 11.95 0.50 -1.56
CA GLU A 206 12.56 1.25 -2.66
C GLU A 206 11.95 0.90 -4.01
N ASP A 207 11.75 -0.41 -4.28
CA ASP A 207 11.10 -0.88 -5.51
C ASP A 207 9.62 -0.46 -5.55
N LEU A 208 8.95 -0.45 -4.39
CA LEU A 208 7.57 0.01 -4.26
C LEU A 208 7.47 1.50 -4.64
N CYS A 209 8.31 2.36 -4.04
CA CYS A 209 8.31 3.79 -4.31
C CYS A 209 8.61 4.07 -5.79
N TYR A 210 9.63 3.39 -6.34
CA TYR A 210 9.97 3.49 -7.75
C TYR A 210 8.77 3.15 -8.64
N GLN A 211 8.14 1.99 -8.45
CA GLN A 211 7.02 1.54 -9.29
C GLN A 211 5.82 2.48 -9.19
N ILE A 212 5.49 2.95 -7.99
CA ILE A 212 4.36 3.86 -7.78
C ILE A 212 4.64 5.23 -8.41
N ILE A 213 5.81 5.83 -8.18
CA ILE A 213 6.12 7.17 -8.67
C ILE A 213 6.35 7.15 -10.18
N GLU A 214 7.21 6.27 -10.69
CA GLU A 214 7.45 6.16 -12.12
C GLU A 214 6.18 5.75 -12.89
N GLY A 215 5.40 4.83 -12.34
CA GLY A 215 4.11 4.47 -12.92
C GLY A 215 3.12 5.63 -12.91
N ALA A 216 3.11 6.45 -11.86
CA ALA A 216 2.22 7.61 -11.76
C ALA A 216 2.47 8.66 -12.86
N ILE A 217 3.75 8.94 -13.17
CA ILE A 217 4.12 9.96 -14.15
C ILE A 217 3.93 9.55 -15.62
N LYS A 218 3.72 8.25 -15.89
CA LYS A 218 3.40 7.78 -17.25
C LYS A 218 1.98 8.17 -17.63
N THR A 219 1.81 8.71 -18.82
CA THR A 219 0.49 9.04 -19.38
C THR A 219 -0.34 7.77 -19.65
N GLU A 220 0.31 6.70 -20.05
CA GLU A 220 -0.29 5.40 -20.36
C GLU A 220 -0.91 4.73 -19.13
N SER A 221 -0.54 5.15 -17.93
CA SER A 221 -1.12 4.61 -16.69
C SER A 221 -2.44 5.30 -16.28
N ASN A 222 -2.91 6.25 -17.08
CA ASN A 222 -4.10 7.04 -16.77
C ASN A 222 -5.38 6.22 -16.88
N GLY A 223 -6.06 6.01 -15.77
CA GLY A 223 -7.26 5.17 -15.68
C GLY A 223 -6.96 3.68 -15.51
N GLU A 224 -5.71 3.32 -15.25
CA GLU A 224 -5.24 1.94 -15.20
C GLU A 224 -4.99 1.43 -13.77
N THR A 225 -5.05 0.12 -13.63
CA THR A 225 -4.71 -0.60 -12.40
C THR A 225 -3.49 -1.49 -12.66
N TYR A 226 -2.54 -1.49 -11.72
CA TYR A 226 -1.32 -2.28 -11.76
C TYR A 226 -1.12 -3.09 -10.49
N ASN A 227 -0.69 -4.34 -10.64
CA ASN A 227 -0.09 -5.11 -9.56
C ASN A 227 1.36 -4.65 -9.35
N VAL A 228 1.71 -4.29 -8.13
CA VAL A 228 3.09 -3.92 -7.79
C VAL A 228 3.95 -5.17 -7.71
N GLY A 229 4.99 -5.25 -8.54
CA GLY A 229 5.88 -6.39 -8.62
C GLY A 229 6.83 -6.53 -7.43
N GLY A 230 7.42 -7.72 -7.31
CA GLY A 230 8.35 -8.06 -6.24
C GLY A 230 8.75 -9.54 -6.26
N GLU A 231 9.44 -9.98 -5.22
CA GLU A 231 9.86 -11.37 -5.05
C GLU A 231 8.68 -12.23 -4.54
N THR A 232 8.39 -13.35 -5.20
CA THR A 232 7.38 -14.31 -4.73
C THR A 232 8.00 -15.32 -3.76
N LEU A 233 7.52 -15.31 -2.52
CA LEU A 233 7.92 -16.23 -1.46
C LEU A 233 6.70 -16.79 -0.73
N SER A 234 6.83 -17.98 -0.13
CA SER A 234 5.90 -18.37 0.92
C SER A 234 6.15 -17.55 2.20
N LEU A 235 5.15 -17.47 3.09
CA LEU A 235 5.38 -16.86 4.41
C LEU A 235 6.44 -17.64 5.20
N HIS A 236 6.52 -18.97 5.00
CA HIS A 236 7.53 -19.82 5.60
C HIS A 236 8.94 -19.43 5.14
N ASP A 237 9.18 -19.32 3.82
CA ASP A 237 10.49 -18.97 3.28
C ASP A 237 10.92 -17.56 3.75
N ALA A 238 10.00 -16.60 3.73
CA ALA A 238 10.25 -15.26 4.22
C ALA A 238 10.63 -15.25 5.72
N ALA A 239 9.90 -16.04 6.53
CA ALA A 239 10.20 -16.17 7.95
C ALA A 239 11.55 -16.87 8.20
N GLN A 240 11.91 -17.90 7.41
CA GLN A 240 13.19 -18.59 7.52
C GLN A 240 14.38 -17.66 7.21
N ILE A 241 14.26 -16.80 6.22
CA ILE A 241 15.29 -15.79 5.89
C ILE A 241 15.56 -14.91 7.12
N ILE A 242 14.52 -14.40 7.77
CA ILE A 242 14.67 -13.54 8.96
C ILE A 242 15.13 -14.34 10.17
N ALA A 243 14.59 -15.55 10.38
CA ALA A 243 14.96 -16.42 11.49
C ALA A 243 16.45 -16.79 11.46
N ALA A 244 16.99 -17.08 10.27
CA ALA A 244 18.41 -17.42 10.10
C ALA A 244 19.33 -16.27 10.52
N LYS A 245 18.98 -15.00 10.20
CA LYS A 245 19.74 -13.81 10.60
C LYS A 245 19.86 -13.66 12.12
N TYR A 246 18.80 -14.01 12.86
CA TYR A 246 18.74 -13.83 14.34
C TYR A 246 18.89 -15.13 15.12
N HIS A 247 19.21 -16.27 14.46
CA HIS A 247 19.39 -17.57 15.07
C HIS A 247 18.17 -18.04 15.90
N VAL A 248 16.95 -17.73 15.45
CA VAL A 248 15.69 -18.23 16.03
C VAL A 248 15.05 -19.26 15.11
N ARG A 249 13.99 -19.93 15.57
CA ARG A 249 13.29 -20.97 14.79
C ARG A 249 11.98 -20.42 14.23
N VAL A 250 11.52 -21.04 13.13
CA VAL A 250 10.15 -20.88 12.62
C VAL A 250 9.31 -22.05 13.12
N LYS A 251 8.15 -21.75 13.72
CA LYS A 251 7.24 -22.74 14.28
C LYS A 251 5.85 -22.64 13.65
N ALA A 252 5.31 -23.78 13.25
CA ALA A 252 3.92 -23.87 12.83
C ALA A 252 2.99 -23.84 14.05
N VAL A 253 1.90 -23.09 13.95
CA VAL A 253 0.80 -23.06 14.91
C VAL A 253 -0.53 -23.22 14.19
N ASN A 254 -1.55 -23.70 14.90
CA ASN A 254 -2.88 -23.83 14.32
C ASN A 254 -3.50 -22.46 14.04
N TRP A 255 -4.26 -22.37 12.96
CA TRP A 255 -5.06 -21.21 12.67
C TRP A 255 -6.14 -21.00 13.75
N PRO A 256 -6.28 -19.78 14.29
CA PRO A 256 -7.53 -19.41 14.94
C PRO A 256 -8.66 -19.45 13.90
N GLU A 257 -9.81 -20.02 14.27
CA GLU A 257 -10.92 -20.24 13.34
C GLU A 257 -11.38 -18.94 12.63
N LYS A 258 -11.45 -17.84 13.37
CA LYS A 258 -11.84 -16.53 12.84
C LYS A 258 -10.87 -16.00 11.77
N ASP A 259 -9.57 -16.23 11.97
CA ASP A 259 -8.53 -15.76 11.05
C ASP A 259 -8.46 -16.62 9.78
N LEU A 260 -8.69 -17.93 9.95
CA LEU A 260 -8.78 -18.88 8.82
C LEU A 260 -9.93 -18.53 7.87
N ARG A 261 -11.09 -18.11 8.40
CA ARG A 261 -12.27 -17.75 7.59
C ARG A 261 -12.03 -16.56 6.67
N ILE A 262 -11.16 -15.63 7.07
CA ILE A 262 -10.84 -14.41 6.30
C ILE A 262 -9.52 -14.51 5.54
N GLU A 263 -8.80 -15.63 5.65
CA GLU A 263 -7.56 -15.83 4.88
C GLU A 263 -7.89 -15.97 3.39
N SER A 264 -7.16 -15.20 2.57
CA SER A 264 -7.36 -15.12 1.12
C SER A 264 -6.51 -16.12 0.33
N ASP A 265 -5.95 -17.14 1.00
CA ASP A 265 -5.10 -18.15 0.36
C ASP A 265 -3.90 -17.55 -0.42
N HIS A 266 -3.38 -18.23 -1.45
CA HIS A 266 -2.28 -17.71 -2.26
C HIS A 266 -2.70 -16.43 -2.98
N THR A 267 -1.99 -15.33 -2.71
CA THR A 267 -2.17 -14.06 -3.43
C THR A 267 -0.81 -13.46 -3.76
N TYR A 268 -0.22 -13.91 -4.86
CA TYR A 268 1.00 -13.38 -5.43
C TYR A 268 0.76 -12.94 -6.87
N PHE A 269 1.49 -11.96 -7.35
CA PHE A 269 1.14 -11.21 -8.54
C PHE A 269 1.87 -11.67 -9.79
N ASP A 270 1.17 -11.64 -10.92
CA ASP A 270 1.75 -11.42 -12.23
C ASP A 270 1.97 -9.91 -12.37
N ASP A 271 3.19 -9.50 -12.55
CA ASP A 271 3.60 -8.10 -12.65
C ASP A 271 3.98 -7.70 -14.09
N THR A 272 3.66 -8.54 -15.08
CA THR A 272 3.97 -8.30 -16.50
C THR A 272 3.46 -6.94 -16.98
N LYS A 273 2.28 -6.51 -16.51
CA LYS A 273 1.67 -5.25 -16.93
C LYS A 273 2.51 -4.05 -16.48
N ILE A 274 2.97 -4.00 -15.23
CA ILE A 274 3.80 -2.90 -14.75
C ILE A 274 5.22 -2.98 -15.32
N GLN A 275 5.75 -4.19 -15.55
CA GLN A 275 7.02 -4.36 -16.25
C GLN A 275 6.98 -3.81 -17.68
N SER A 276 5.85 -3.96 -18.38
CA SER A 276 5.67 -3.40 -19.73
C SER A 276 5.59 -1.87 -19.74
N LEU A 277 5.14 -1.28 -18.63
CA LEU A 277 5.07 0.18 -18.47
C LEU A 277 6.43 0.78 -18.10
N LEU A 278 7.20 0.05 -17.28
CA LEU A 278 8.44 0.52 -16.67
C LEU A 278 9.60 -0.41 -17.02
N ASN A 279 10.77 0.17 -17.27
CA ASN A 279 12.02 -0.59 -17.38
C ASN A 279 12.49 -1.01 -15.99
N LEU A 280 11.87 -2.05 -15.42
CA LEU A 280 12.20 -2.51 -14.08
C LEU A 280 13.58 -3.15 -14.02
N LYS A 281 14.36 -2.77 -13.01
CA LYS A 281 15.55 -3.51 -12.59
C LYS A 281 15.12 -4.78 -11.84
N PRO A 282 16.01 -5.78 -11.68
CA PRO A 282 15.74 -6.89 -10.78
C PRO A 282 15.35 -6.38 -9.39
N TYR A 283 14.29 -6.94 -8.80
CA TYR A 283 13.80 -6.54 -7.48
C TYR A 283 14.83 -6.81 -6.39
N LYS A 284 14.87 -5.94 -5.39
CA LYS A 284 15.61 -6.20 -4.16
C LYS A 284 15.02 -7.42 -3.45
N ARG A 285 15.89 -8.39 -3.16
CA ARG A 285 15.47 -9.64 -2.54
C ARG A 285 15.47 -9.55 -1.03
N LEU A 286 14.53 -10.25 -0.39
CA LEU A 286 14.43 -10.28 1.07
C LEU A 286 15.71 -10.83 1.74
N ILE A 287 16.37 -11.80 1.09
CA ILE A 287 17.66 -12.34 1.58
C ILE A 287 18.77 -11.29 1.56
N GLU A 288 18.78 -10.37 0.61
CA GLU A 288 19.75 -9.29 0.54
C GLU A 288 19.47 -8.26 1.64
N PHE A 289 18.21 -7.81 1.76
CA PHE A 289 17.78 -6.92 2.83
C PHE A 289 18.08 -7.48 4.23
N SER A 290 17.94 -8.80 4.43
CA SER A 290 18.20 -9.43 5.73
C SER A 290 19.67 -9.32 6.18
N LYS A 291 20.61 -9.14 5.26
CA LYS A 291 22.04 -8.96 5.61
C LYS A 291 22.31 -7.63 6.31
N ASP A 292 21.48 -6.61 6.02
CA ASP A 292 21.64 -5.25 6.54
C ASP A 292 20.86 -5.00 7.85
N LEU A 293 20.18 -6.04 8.40
CA LEU A 293 19.42 -5.99 9.66
C LEU A 293 20.29 -6.10 10.93
#